data_bc1b3d613afd2137f142e67927d9ac68
#
_entry.id   bc1b3d613afd2137f142e67927d9ac68
#
_cell.length_a   1.000
_cell.length_b   1.000
_cell.length_c   1.000
_cell.angle_alpha   90.00
_cell.angle_beta   90.00
_cell.angle_gamma   90.00
#
_symmetry.space_group_name_H-M   'P 1'
#
loop_
_entity.id
_entity.type
_entity.pdbx_description
1 polymer ?
#
loop_
_entity_poly.entity_id
_entity_poly.type
_entity_poly.pdbx_seq_one_letter_code
_entity_poly.pdbx_strand_id
1 'polypeptide(L)'
;MKKNPVLAFCLLGLVNLIGSAGAQNRAEVVSKGMRFDVKKVLREEGTTVVLFVQDTSAMEQQFLTNLEKQLPTGPKVALSVVKLKDVMAPAAQQYSVTATPTAVVYDRFGKEIARTSEPEEIKAAVRKGQLMARIKWIDEDDPKAPETYGAPAQALKRGLPGIVKTMALRPDAFKMFNIMSDIHFSDGFLKRREHEMVAAYVSALNKCRF
;
A
#
# COMPACT_ATOMS: atom_id res chain seq x y z
N MET A 1 37.72 -58.90 -8.92
CA MET A 1 37.60 -57.60 -9.60
C MET A 1 36.21 -57.45 -10.15
N LYS A 2 35.29 -56.77 -9.44
CA LYS A 2 33.89 -56.54 -9.88
C LYS A 2 33.80 -55.04 -10.25
N LYS A 3 33.49 -54.78 -11.52
CA LYS A 3 33.20 -53.43 -12.07
C LYS A 3 31.76 -53.11 -11.77
N ASN A 4 31.50 -52.03 -11.03
CA ASN A 4 30.17 -51.45 -10.90
C ASN A 4 29.97 -50.44 -12.02
N PRO A 5 28.87 -50.45 -12.77
CA PRO A 5 28.52 -49.39 -13.68
C PRO A 5 27.76 -48.31 -12.91
N VAL A 6 28.29 -47.10 -12.94
CA VAL A 6 27.60 -45.91 -12.46
C VAL A 6 26.52 -45.52 -13.48
N LEU A 7 25.27 -45.69 -13.07
CA LEU A 7 24.14 -45.19 -13.82
C LEU A 7 24.13 -43.65 -13.73
N ALA A 8 24.42 -42.99 -14.85
CA ALA A 8 24.20 -41.58 -15.02
C ALA A 8 22.70 -41.31 -15.26
N PHE A 9 22.00 -40.85 -14.23
CA PHE A 9 20.66 -40.29 -14.37
C PHE A 9 20.78 -38.86 -14.91
N CYS A 10 20.59 -38.69 -16.22
CA CYS A 10 20.28 -37.40 -16.83
C CYS A 10 18.88 -36.97 -16.42
N LEU A 11 18.76 -36.19 -15.36
CA LEU A 11 17.57 -35.40 -15.05
C LEU A 11 17.54 -34.22 -16.05
N LEU A 12 16.82 -34.42 -17.13
CA LEU A 12 16.32 -33.32 -17.97
C LEU A 12 15.37 -32.47 -17.13
N GLY A 13 15.91 -31.44 -16.50
CA GLY A 13 15.12 -30.39 -15.91
C GLY A 13 14.38 -29.63 -17.03
N LEU A 14 13.11 -29.94 -17.20
CA LEU A 14 12.19 -29.08 -17.89
C LEU A 14 12.11 -27.76 -17.10
N VAL A 15 12.94 -26.81 -17.47
CA VAL A 15 12.76 -25.41 -17.11
C VAL A 15 11.51 -24.98 -17.84
N ASN A 16 10.37 -25.05 -17.17
CA ASN A 16 9.19 -24.30 -17.56
C ASN A 16 9.55 -22.82 -17.52
N LEU A 17 9.98 -22.29 -18.65
CA LEU A 17 9.90 -20.88 -18.99
C LEU A 17 8.42 -20.51 -19.04
N ILE A 18 7.82 -20.34 -17.84
CA ILE A 18 6.60 -19.58 -17.71
C ILE A 18 7.01 -18.14 -18.04
N GLY A 19 6.87 -17.82 -19.34
CA GLY A 19 6.93 -16.46 -19.79
C GLY A 19 6.04 -15.65 -18.90
N SER A 20 6.60 -14.62 -18.24
CA SER A 20 5.84 -13.57 -17.60
C SER A 20 5.11 -12.80 -18.70
N ALA A 21 4.04 -13.38 -19.22
CA ALA A 21 3.00 -12.63 -19.89
C ALA A 21 2.60 -11.55 -18.88
N GLY A 22 2.85 -10.29 -19.21
CA GLY A 22 2.57 -9.16 -18.36
C GLY A 22 1.18 -9.34 -17.76
N ALA A 23 1.11 -9.56 -16.45
CA ALA A 23 -0.14 -9.82 -15.77
C ALA A 23 -0.97 -8.52 -15.89
N GLN A 24 -1.82 -8.46 -16.90
CA GLN A 24 -2.86 -7.45 -16.95
C GLN A 24 -3.70 -7.61 -15.68
N ASN A 25 -3.91 -6.53 -14.96
CA ASN A 25 -4.89 -6.53 -13.85
C ASN A 25 -6.26 -6.77 -14.47
N ARG A 26 -6.64 -8.04 -14.61
CA ARG A 26 -8.01 -8.36 -15.00
C ARG A 26 -8.93 -8.06 -13.84
N ALA A 27 -9.97 -7.28 -14.12
CA ALA A 27 -11.03 -7.04 -13.15
C ALA A 27 -11.67 -8.38 -12.77
N GLU A 28 -11.71 -8.65 -11.48
CA GLU A 28 -12.37 -9.82 -10.92
C GLU A 28 -13.75 -9.44 -10.40
N VAL A 29 -14.80 -10.10 -10.86
CA VAL A 29 -16.16 -9.88 -10.35
C VAL A 29 -16.30 -10.61 -9.02
N VAL A 30 -16.31 -9.84 -7.92
CA VAL A 30 -16.36 -10.37 -6.55
C VAL A 30 -17.77 -10.48 -5.99
N SER A 31 -18.73 -9.72 -6.54
CA SER A 31 -20.14 -9.76 -6.14
C SER A 31 -21.07 -9.32 -7.27
N LYS A 32 -22.25 -9.91 -7.29
CA LYS A 32 -23.38 -9.51 -8.14
C LYS A 32 -24.49 -8.89 -7.28
N GLY A 33 -24.15 -7.80 -6.57
CA GLY A 33 -25.06 -7.07 -5.70
C GLY A 33 -25.28 -7.65 -4.31
N MET A 34 -24.72 -8.84 -4.02
CA MET A 34 -24.82 -9.47 -2.69
C MET A 34 -23.76 -8.90 -1.75
N ARG A 35 -24.03 -8.92 -0.45
CA ARG A 35 -23.04 -8.58 0.58
C ARG A 35 -21.79 -9.45 0.46
N PHE A 36 -20.63 -8.85 0.67
CA PHE A 36 -19.36 -9.55 0.69
C PHE A 36 -18.41 -8.91 1.71
N ASP A 37 -17.39 -9.63 2.09
CA ASP A 37 -16.36 -9.13 2.99
C ASP A 37 -15.16 -8.63 2.17
N VAL A 38 -14.89 -7.33 2.23
CA VAL A 38 -13.78 -6.71 1.51
C VAL A 38 -12.43 -7.31 1.90
N LYS A 39 -12.29 -7.80 3.14
CA LYS A 39 -11.04 -8.44 3.60
C LYS A 39 -10.64 -9.65 2.77
N LYS A 40 -11.62 -10.33 2.16
CA LYS A 40 -11.36 -11.50 1.30
C LYS A 40 -10.80 -11.16 -0.07
N VAL A 41 -10.91 -9.89 -0.49
CA VAL A 41 -10.45 -9.43 -1.79
C VAL A 41 -9.26 -8.47 -1.69
N LEU A 42 -8.82 -8.14 -0.48
CA LEU A 42 -7.64 -7.30 -0.27
C LEU A 42 -6.37 -7.98 -0.77
N ARG A 43 -5.50 -7.19 -1.38
CA ARG A 43 -4.13 -7.63 -1.68
C ARG A 43 -3.23 -7.43 -0.47
N GLU A 44 -2.61 -8.50 -0.01
CA GLU A 44 -1.72 -8.50 1.17
C GLU A 44 -0.51 -7.56 1.01
N GLU A 45 -0.01 -7.41 -0.23
CA GLU A 45 1.16 -6.57 -0.51
C GLU A 45 0.85 -5.39 -1.45
N GLY A 46 -0.39 -4.92 -1.48
CA GLY A 46 -0.75 -3.90 -2.46
C GLY A 46 -2.00 -3.10 -2.14
N THR A 47 -2.51 -2.48 -3.17
CA THR A 47 -3.71 -1.66 -3.14
C THR A 47 -4.85 -2.39 -3.83
N THR A 48 -6.03 -2.38 -3.25
CA THR A 48 -7.23 -2.96 -3.85
C THR A 48 -8.22 -1.84 -4.22
N VAL A 49 -8.61 -1.83 -5.48
CA VAL A 49 -9.70 -0.98 -5.98
C VAL A 49 -10.95 -1.82 -6.06
N VAL A 50 -11.99 -1.46 -5.32
CA VAL A 50 -13.31 -2.08 -5.41
C VAL A 50 -14.22 -1.13 -6.20
N LEU A 51 -14.57 -1.52 -7.41
CA LEU A 51 -15.38 -0.72 -8.32
C LEU A 51 -16.82 -1.22 -8.34
N PHE A 52 -17.74 -0.36 -7.97
CA PHE A 52 -19.19 -0.59 -8.02
C PHE A 52 -19.75 -0.03 -9.32
N VAL A 53 -20.34 -0.89 -10.16
CA VAL A 53 -20.92 -0.55 -11.46
C VAL A 53 -22.28 -1.18 -11.64
N GLN A 54 -23.13 -0.54 -12.44
CA GLN A 54 -24.37 -1.16 -12.90
C GLN A 54 -24.10 -2.17 -14.00
N ASP A 55 -24.64 -3.37 -13.87
CA ASP A 55 -24.39 -4.47 -14.81
C ASP A 55 -24.92 -4.17 -16.22
N THR A 56 -25.97 -3.38 -16.32
CA THR A 56 -26.66 -3.05 -17.58
C THR A 56 -26.19 -1.75 -18.25
N SER A 57 -25.32 -0.97 -17.60
CA SER A 57 -24.85 0.32 -18.12
C SER A 57 -23.66 0.15 -19.05
N ALA A 58 -23.84 0.36 -20.35
CA ALA A 58 -22.77 0.32 -21.35
C ALA A 58 -21.68 1.36 -21.05
N MET A 59 -22.07 2.55 -20.55
CA MET A 59 -21.13 3.61 -20.18
C MET A 59 -20.22 3.16 -19.02
N GLU A 60 -20.75 2.49 -18.03
CA GLU A 60 -19.98 2.01 -16.88
C GLU A 60 -19.09 0.81 -17.24
N GLN A 61 -19.52 -0.02 -18.18
CA GLN A 61 -18.65 -1.07 -18.73
C GLN A 61 -17.46 -0.48 -19.50
N GLN A 62 -17.68 0.61 -20.24
CA GLN A 62 -16.60 1.34 -20.88
C GLN A 62 -15.68 2.01 -19.86
N PHE A 63 -16.23 2.59 -18.79
CA PHE A 63 -15.45 3.14 -17.69
C PHE A 63 -14.55 2.06 -17.07
N LEU A 64 -15.07 0.88 -16.76
CA LEU A 64 -14.31 -0.26 -16.25
C LEU A 64 -13.17 -0.63 -17.19
N THR A 65 -13.46 -0.79 -18.47
CA THR A 65 -12.45 -1.15 -19.48
C THR A 65 -11.33 -0.11 -19.59
N ASN A 66 -11.68 1.17 -19.50
CA ASN A 66 -10.71 2.26 -19.52
C ASN A 66 -9.87 2.29 -18.24
N LEU A 67 -10.49 2.06 -17.08
CA LEU A 67 -9.80 2.01 -15.80
C LEU A 67 -8.81 0.84 -15.75
N GLU A 68 -9.19 -0.34 -16.24
CA GLU A 68 -8.27 -1.50 -16.35
C GLU A 68 -6.99 -1.19 -17.13
N LYS A 69 -7.13 -0.44 -18.24
CA LYS A 69 -5.98 -0.03 -19.07
C LYS A 69 -5.10 1.02 -18.41
N GLN A 70 -5.67 1.85 -17.53
CA GLN A 70 -4.99 2.98 -16.90
C GLN A 70 -4.35 2.65 -15.57
N LEU A 71 -4.83 1.61 -14.87
CA LEU A 71 -4.23 1.18 -13.62
C LEU A 71 -2.87 0.54 -13.85
N PRO A 72 -1.92 0.73 -12.91
CA PRO A 72 -0.62 0.06 -12.98
C PRO A 72 -0.79 -1.46 -13.05
N THR A 73 -0.14 -2.09 -14.02
CA THR A 73 -0.12 -3.55 -14.14
C THR A 73 0.84 -4.14 -13.11
N GLY A 74 0.45 -5.27 -12.49
CA GLY A 74 1.34 -6.00 -11.59
C GLY A 74 0.66 -6.54 -10.33
N PRO A 75 1.39 -7.33 -9.54
CA PRO A 75 0.81 -8.03 -8.38
C PRO A 75 0.41 -7.12 -7.22
N LYS A 76 0.83 -5.85 -7.26
CA LYS A 76 0.57 -4.87 -6.19
C LYS A 76 -0.74 -4.10 -6.33
N VAL A 77 -1.50 -4.32 -7.38
CA VAL A 77 -2.82 -3.69 -7.58
C VAL A 77 -3.84 -4.76 -7.92
N ALA A 78 -4.96 -4.77 -7.23
CA ALA A 78 -6.12 -5.58 -7.58
C ALA A 78 -7.29 -4.68 -7.98
N LEU A 79 -8.02 -5.07 -9.00
CA LEU A 79 -9.28 -4.46 -9.39
C LEU A 79 -10.41 -5.47 -9.20
N SER A 80 -11.23 -5.22 -8.19
CA SER A 80 -12.39 -6.04 -7.84
C SER A 80 -13.66 -5.32 -8.28
N VAL A 81 -14.56 -5.99 -8.97
CA VAL A 81 -15.78 -5.41 -9.50
C VAL A 81 -17.00 -5.95 -8.78
N VAL A 82 -17.86 -5.04 -8.36
CA VAL A 82 -19.16 -5.35 -7.79
C VAL A 82 -20.23 -4.88 -8.79
N LYS A 83 -20.90 -5.85 -9.40
CA LYS A 83 -21.98 -5.58 -10.35
C LYS A 83 -23.29 -5.39 -9.61
N LEU A 84 -23.90 -4.23 -9.77
CA LEU A 84 -25.15 -3.86 -9.12
C LEU A 84 -26.31 -3.87 -10.13
N LYS A 85 -27.50 -4.19 -9.67
CA LYS A 85 -28.74 -3.87 -10.42
C LYS A 85 -29.09 -2.38 -10.24
N ASP A 86 -28.95 -1.91 -9.00
CA ASP A 86 -29.19 -0.52 -8.59
C ASP A 86 -28.44 -0.23 -7.28
N VAL A 87 -28.51 1.00 -6.81
CA VAL A 87 -27.87 1.45 -5.55
C VAL A 87 -28.58 0.93 -4.29
N MET A 88 -29.75 0.31 -4.41
CA MET A 88 -30.44 -0.33 -3.29
C MET A 88 -29.96 -1.75 -3.04
N ALA A 89 -29.09 -2.29 -3.90
CA ALA A 89 -28.54 -3.63 -3.74
C ALA A 89 -27.80 -3.78 -2.39
N PRO A 90 -27.86 -4.97 -1.75
CA PRO A 90 -27.28 -5.19 -0.42
C PRO A 90 -25.78 -4.84 -0.32
N ALA A 91 -25.00 -5.04 -1.39
CA ALA A 91 -23.60 -4.65 -1.44
C ALA A 91 -23.43 -3.13 -1.45
N ALA A 92 -24.25 -2.40 -2.22
CA ALA A 92 -24.19 -0.95 -2.25
C ALA A 92 -24.51 -0.34 -0.88
N GLN A 93 -25.56 -0.84 -0.21
CA GLN A 93 -25.92 -0.39 1.13
C GLN A 93 -24.81 -0.70 2.16
N GLN A 94 -24.22 -1.91 2.10
CA GLN A 94 -23.14 -2.33 3.00
C GLN A 94 -21.95 -1.38 2.94
N TYR A 95 -21.60 -0.88 1.76
CA TYR A 95 -20.45 0.00 1.54
C TYR A 95 -20.84 1.47 1.35
N SER A 96 -22.10 1.85 1.66
CA SER A 96 -22.61 3.22 1.56
C SER A 96 -22.38 3.84 0.17
N VAL A 97 -22.61 3.04 -0.88
CA VAL A 97 -22.53 3.48 -2.27
C VAL A 97 -23.86 4.08 -2.68
N THR A 98 -23.88 5.39 -2.95
CA THR A 98 -25.08 6.16 -3.29
C THR A 98 -25.23 6.44 -4.79
N ALA A 99 -24.14 6.26 -5.55
CA ALA A 99 -24.12 6.45 -7.00
C ALA A 99 -23.15 5.48 -7.65
N THR A 100 -23.31 5.22 -8.95
CA THR A 100 -22.42 4.43 -9.78
C THR A 100 -21.99 5.24 -11.02
N PRO A 101 -20.79 5.05 -11.56
CA PRO A 101 -19.74 4.21 -11.00
C PRO A 101 -19.13 4.82 -9.74
N THR A 102 -18.77 4.01 -8.76
CA THR A 102 -18.01 4.45 -7.57
C THR A 102 -16.87 3.46 -7.32
N ALA A 103 -15.65 3.96 -7.21
CA ALA A 103 -14.49 3.20 -6.79
C ALA A 103 -14.16 3.51 -5.34
N VAL A 104 -13.92 2.46 -4.55
CA VAL A 104 -13.38 2.55 -3.20
C VAL A 104 -12.00 1.93 -3.21
N VAL A 105 -10.99 2.71 -2.87
CA VAL A 105 -9.60 2.29 -2.88
C VAL A 105 -9.14 1.96 -1.47
N TYR A 106 -8.66 0.76 -1.27
CA TYR A 106 -8.17 0.27 0.02
C TYR A 106 -6.67 0.04 -0.02
N ASP A 107 -6.00 0.36 1.08
CA ASP A 107 -4.62 -0.05 1.31
C ASP A 107 -4.53 -1.55 1.65
N ARG A 108 -3.31 -2.06 1.82
CA ARG A 108 -3.04 -3.45 2.19
C ARG A 108 -3.61 -3.87 3.56
N PHE A 109 -3.94 -2.91 4.42
CA PHE A 109 -4.51 -3.15 5.75
C PHE A 109 -6.04 -3.07 5.76
N GLY A 110 -6.64 -2.76 4.62
CA GLY A 110 -8.08 -2.60 4.48
C GLY A 110 -8.60 -1.23 4.92
N LYS A 111 -7.71 -0.23 5.10
CA LYS A 111 -8.10 1.16 5.34
C LYS A 111 -8.52 1.79 4.01
N GLU A 112 -9.67 2.44 3.98
CA GLU A 112 -10.12 3.22 2.82
C GLU A 112 -9.21 4.44 2.63
N ILE A 113 -8.63 4.57 1.42
CA ILE A 113 -7.75 5.69 1.05
C ILE A 113 -8.54 6.78 0.32
N ALA A 114 -9.45 6.35 -0.55
CA ALA A 114 -10.28 7.24 -1.36
C ALA A 114 -11.57 6.55 -1.78
N ARG A 115 -12.57 7.39 -2.05
CA ARG A 115 -13.86 7.00 -2.62
C ARG A 115 -14.21 8.03 -3.68
N THR A 116 -14.27 7.63 -4.93
CA THR A 116 -14.46 8.57 -6.05
C THR A 116 -14.93 7.85 -7.31
N SER A 117 -15.49 8.60 -8.25
CA SER A 117 -15.79 8.18 -9.62
C SER A 117 -14.75 8.68 -10.63
N GLU A 118 -13.79 9.51 -10.20
CA GLU A 118 -12.84 10.17 -11.09
C GLU A 118 -11.61 9.30 -11.32
N PRO A 119 -11.29 8.90 -12.57
CA PRO A 119 -10.16 8.01 -12.87
C PRO A 119 -8.80 8.52 -12.36
N GLU A 120 -8.57 9.85 -12.42
CA GLU A 120 -7.31 10.44 -11.97
C GLU A 120 -7.14 10.35 -10.45
N GLU A 121 -8.23 10.56 -9.71
CA GLU A 121 -8.22 10.40 -8.25
C GLU A 121 -8.02 8.94 -7.85
N ILE A 122 -8.64 7.99 -8.57
CA ILE A 122 -8.42 6.56 -8.36
C ILE A 122 -6.93 6.23 -8.56
N LYS A 123 -6.30 6.71 -9.64
CA LYS A 123 -4.88 6.49 -9.91
C LYS A 123 -3.98 7.10 -8.82
N ALA A 124 -4.29 8.32 -8.38
CA ALA A 124 -3.56 8.97 -7.32
C ALA A 124 -3.66 8.19 -5.99
N ALA A 125 -4.85 7.70 -5.64
CA ALA A 125 -5.08 6.87 -4.46
C ALA A 125 -4.34 5.53 -4.54
N VAL A 126 -4.33 4.88 -5.71
CA VAL A 126 -3.57 3.64 -5.93
C VAL A 126 -2.07 3.88 -5.74
N ARG A 127 -1.52 4.95 -6.29
CA ARG A 127 -0.11 5.32 -6.09
C ARG A 127 0.20 5.58 -4.62
N LYS A 128 -0.68 6.30 -3.92
CA LYS A 128 -0.55 6.55 -2.48
C LYS A 128 -0.52 5.23 -1.70
N GLY A 129 -1.44 4.30 -1.97
CA GLY A 129 -1.49 3.00 -1.32
C GLY A 129 -0.26 2.12 -1.58
N GLN A 130 0.31 2.19 -2.80
CA GLN A 130 1.54 1.46 -3.14
C GLN A 130 2.77 1.99 -2.41
N LEU A 131 2.80 3.27 -2.04
CA LEU A 131 3.89 3.90 -1.30
C LEU A 131 3.79 3.68 0.21
N MET A 132 2.68 3.13 0.71
CA MET A 132 2.51 2.88 2.14
C MET A 132 3.48 1.81 2.64
N ALA A 133 3.97 2.01 3.86
CA ALA A 133 4.88 1.07 4.50
C ALA A 133 4.26 -0.33 4.64
N ARG A 134 5.11 -1.37 4.60
CA ARG A 134 4.67 -2.76 4.85
C ARG A 134 4.26 -3.01 6.29
N ILE A 135 4.81 -2.23 7.20
CA ILE A 135 4.58 -2.34 8.64
C ILE A 135 3.47 -1.36 9.00
N LYS A 136 2.44 -1.84 9.67
CA LYS A 136 1.38 -0.99 10.20
C LYS A 136 1.95 -0.19 11.37
N TRP A 137 1.98 1.11 11.23
CA TRP A 137 2.31 2.04 12.32
C TRP A 137 1.06 2.78 12.80
N ILE A 138 1.21 3.55 13.86
CA ILE A 138 0.18 4.45 14.34
C ILE A 138 0.32 5.77 13.56
N ASP A 139 -0.74 6.18 12.88
CA ASP A 139 -0.76 7.46 12.16
C ASP A 139 -0.90 8.62 13.15
N GLU A 140 -0.51 9.82 12.75
CA GLU A 140 -0.49 11.01 13.62
C GLU A 140 -1.88 11.46 14.08
N ASP A 141 -2.93 11.08 13.38
CA ASP A 141 -4.35 11.33 13.69
C ASP A 141 -4.98 10.24 14.58
N ASP A 142 -4.23 9.15 14.87
CA ASP A 142 -4.69 8.12 15.79
C ASP A 142 -4.75 8.66 17.22
N PRO A 143 -5.81 8.38 18.01
CA PRO A 143 -5.91 8.80 19.42
C PRO A 143 -4.75 8.34 20.30
N LYS A 144 -4.06 7.26 19.94
CA LYS A 144 -2.89 6.73 20.65
C LYS A 144 -1.57 7.39 20.24
N ALA A 145 -1.56 8.20 19.17
CA ALA A 145 -0.34 8.80 18.66
C ALA A 145 0.40 9.67 19.69
N PRO A 146 -0.25 10.52 20.51
CA PRO A 146 0.44 11.30 21.52
C PRO A 146 1.20 10.45 22.54
N GLU A 147 0.61 9.36 23.00
CA GLU A 147 1.25 8.42 23.93
C GLU A 147 2.39 7.67 23.26
N THR A 148 2.15 7.17 22.04
CA THR A 148 3.13 6.38 21.27
C THR A 148 4.38 7.16 20.93
N TYR A 149 4.22 8.43 20.53
CA TYR A 149 5.33 9.27 20.07
C TYR A 149 5.87 10.22 21.16
N GLY A 150 5.27 10.24 22.33
CA GLY A 150 5.67 11.14 23.42
C GLY A 150 5.57 12.62 23.06
N ALA A 151 4.69 12.98 22.13
CA ALA A 151 4.55 14.34 21.61
C ALA A 151 3.09 14.78 21.62
N PRO A 152 2.79 16.07 21.93
CA PRO A 152 1.43 16.57 21.91
C PRO A 152 0.81 16.51 20.51
N ALA A 153 -0.50 16.29 20.44
CA ALA A 153 -1.24 16.14 19.17
C ALA A 153 -0.99 17.29 18.17
N GLN A 154 -0.79 18.52 18.66
CA GLN A 154 -0.49 19.68 17.81
C GLN A 154 0.87 19.56 17.09
N ALA A 155 1.87 18.99 17.75
CA ALA A 155 3.19 18.77 17.16
C ALA A 155 3.14 17.67 16.08
N LEU A 156 2.28 16.66 16.28
CA LEU A 156 2.11 15.54 15.34
C LEU A 156 1.46 15.97 14.02
N LYS A 157 0.67 17.04 14.01
CA LYS A 157 0.03 17.58 12.78
C LYS A 157 1.03 17.98 11.69
N ARG A 158 2.31 18.19 12.03
CA ARG A 158 3.37 18.45 11.04
C ARG A 158 3.82 17.22 10.27
N GLY A 159 3.35 16.05 10.66
CA GLY A 159 3.77 14.77 10.14
C GLY A 159 5.08 14.28 10.78
N LEU A 160 5.23 12.97 10.84
CA LEU A 160 6.44 12.31 11.36
C LEU A 160 7.16 11.56 10.23
N PRO A 161 8.51 11.62 10.17
CA PRO A 161 9.26 10.77 9.26
C PRO A 161 8.94 9.28 9.48
N GLY A 162 8.89 8.50 8.39
CA GLY A 162 8.57 7.08 8.46
C GLY A 162 9.50 6.28 9.37
N ILE A 163 10.77 6.68 9.48
CA ILE A 163 11.73 6.05 10.40
C ILE A 163 11.32 6.21 11.85
N VAL A 164 10.81 7.38 12.24
CA VAL A 164 10.30 7.65 13.60
C VAL A 164 9.08 6.77 13.90
N LYS A 165 8.14 6.69 12.95
CA LYS A 165 6.95 5.83 13.07
C LYS A 165 7.32 4.35 13.22
N THR A 166 8.31 3.88 12.45
CA THR A 166 8.79 2.50 12.54
C THR A 166 9.46 2.20 13.88
N MET A 167 10.29 3.12 14.38
CA MET A 167 10.96 2.96 15.67
C MET A 167 9.99 2.98 16.84
N ALA A 168 8.92 3.76 16.77
CA ALA A 168 7.91 3.85 17.82
C ALA A 168 7.11 2.54 18.03
N LEU A 169 7.17 1.58 17.10
CA LEU A 169 6.64 0.23 17.30
C LEU A 169 7.43 -0.58 18.37
N ARG A 170 8.61 -0.11 18.74
CA ARG A 170 9.46 -0.63 19.79
C ARG A 170 9.80 0.54 20.73
N PRO A 171 9.07 0.73 21.84
CA PRO A 171 9.24 1.88 22.73
C PRO A 171 10.66 2.04 23.28
N ASP A 172 11.34 0.94 23.55
CA ASP A 172 12.75 0.91 23.96
C ASP A 172 13.68 1.43 22.86
N ALA A 173 13.49 0.99 21.59
CA ALA A 173 14.27 1.47 20.46
C ALA A 173 14.01 2.94 20.18
N PHE A 174 12.75 3.39 20.30
CA PHE A 174 12.39 4.80 20.15
C PHE A 174 13.03 5.70 21.21
N LYS A 175 13.03 5.23 22.47
CA LYS A 175 13.73 5.92 23.57
C LYS A 175 15.25 6.05 23.31
N MET A 176 15.88 4.98 22.86
CA MET A 176 17.30 4.99 22.48
C MET A 176 17.58 5.96 21.32
N PHE A 177 16.71 5.98 20.32
CA PHE A 177 16.82 6.91 19.18
C PHE A 177 16.79 8.37 19.64
N ASN A 178 15.87 8.72 20.56
CA ASN A 178 15.79 10.07 21.11
C ASN A 178 17.07 10.45 21.88
N ILE A 179 17.59 9.55 22.72
CA ILE A 179 18.85 9.77 23.45
C ILE A 179 20.02 9.96 22.48
N MET A 180 20.12 9.12 21.44
CA MET A 180 21.16 9.26 20.41
C MET A 180 21.04 10.59 19.65
N SER A 181 19.81 11.01 19.33
CA SER A 181 19.58 12.29 18.65
C SER A 181 20.01 13.47 19.53
N ASP A 182 19.67 13.44 20.82
CA ASP A 182 20.07 14.49 21.77
C ASP A 182 21.60 14.58 21.88
N ILE A 183 22.29 13.43 21.99
CA ILE A 183 23.76 13.39 22.03
C ILE A 183 24.36 13.87 20.71
N HIS A 184 23.80 13.42 19.57
CA HIS A 184 24.33 13.77 18.25
C HIS A 184 24.19 15.25 17.94
N PHE A 185 23.11 15.89 18.37
CA PHE A 185 22.85 17.32 18.15
C PHE A 185 23.23 18.22 19.32
N SER A 186 23.92 17.69 20.34
CA SER A 186 24.53 18.51 21.41
C SER A 186 25.96 18.89 21.07
N ASP A 187 26.48 19.89 21.75
CA ASP A 187 27.89 20.25 21.67
C ASP A 187 28.75 19.19 22.36
N GLY A 188 29.76 18.72 21.65
CA GLY A 188 30.73 17.73 22.12
C GLY A 188 32.10 18.04 21.54
N PHE A 189 32.79 17.03 21.00
CA PHE A 189 34.05 17.24 20.27
C PHE A 189 33.85 18.14 19.04
N LEU A 190 32.73 17.93 18.33
CA LEU A 190 32.23 18.86 17.30
C LEU A 190 31.08 19.68 17.87
N LYS A 191 30.97 20.93 17.43
CA LYS A 191 29.82 21.76 17.75
C LYS A 191 28.60 21.29 16.98
N ARG A 192 27.41 21.54 17.51
CA ARG A 192 26.12 21.19 16.87
C ARG A 192 26.08 21.57 15.38
N ARG A 193 26.51 22.78 15.02
CA ARG A 193 26.53 23.25 13.63
C ARG A 193 27.39 22.37 12.71
N GLU A 194 28.47 21.80 13.24
CA GLU A 194 29.39 20.94 12.49
C GLU A 194 28.78 19.57 12.26
N HIS A 195 28.09 19.01 13.28
CA HIS A 195 27.29 17.81 13.14
C HIS A 195 26.20 17.99 12.07
N GLU A 196 25.46 19.11 12.12
CA GLU A 196 24.40 19.40 11.14
C GLU A 196 24.96 19.57 9.71
N MET A 197 26.14 20.18 9.54
CA MET A 197 26.80 20.29 8.24
C MET A 197 27.21 18.92 7.70
N VAL A 198 27.77 18.02 8.54
CA VAL A 198 28.12 16.67 8.15
C VAL A 198 26.86 15.88 7.75
N ALA A 199 25.79 15.96 8.55
CA ALA A 199 24.54 15.30 8.26
C ALA A 199 23.91 15.78 6.94
N ALA A 200 23.93 17.10 6.69
CA ALA A 200 23.44 17.69 5.45
C ALA A 200 24.26 17.24 4.24
N TYR A 201 25.59 17.20 4.38
CA TYR A 201 26.48 16.74 3.32
C TYR A 201 26.27 15.24 2.97
N VAL A 202 26.17 14.40 4.00
CA VAL A 202 25.86 12.95 3.82
C VAL A 202 24.50 12.76 3.16
N SER A 203 23.48 13.54 3.59
CA SER A 203 22.14 13.50 3.00
C SER A 203 22.16 13.91 1.52
N ALA A 204 22.94 14.92 1.17
CA ALA A 204 23.09 15.35 -0.22
C ALA A 204 23.78 14.28 -1.08
N LEU A 205 24.83 13.64 -0.57
CA LEU A 205 25.51 12.52 -1.26
C LEU A 205 24.57 11.34 -1.48
N ASN A 206 23.73 11.02 -0.51
CA ASN A 206 22.75 9.93 -0.57
C ASN A 206 21.47 10.31 -1.33
N LYS A 207 21.38 11.55 -1.85
CA LYS A 207 20.19 12.07 -2.55
C LYS A 207 18.92 11.94 -1.72
N CYS A 208 19.01 12.14 -0.40
CA CYS A 208 17.84 12.16 0.48
C CYS A 208 16.94 13.35 0.11
N ARG A 209 15.63 13.10 0.10
CA ARG A 209 14.61 14.11 -0.21
C ARG A 209 13.92 14.57 1.10
N PHE A 210 14.68 15.20 1.98
CA PHE A 210 14.14 15.77 3.21
C PHE A 210 14.44 17.25 3.25
#